data_8e4491ea526c907eed27d3f6048e4ab6
#
_entry.id   8e4491ea526c907eed27d3f6048e4ab6
#
_cell.length_a   1.000
_cell.length_b   1.000
_cell.length_c   1.000
_cell.angle_alpha   90.00
_cell.angle_beta   90.00
_cell.angle_gamma   90.00
#
_symmetry.space_group_name_H-M   'P 1'
#
loop_
_entity.id
_entity.type
_entity.pdbx_description
1 polymer ?
#
loop_
_entity_poly.entity_id
_entity_poly.type
_entity_poly.pdbx_seq_one_letter_code
_entity_poly.pdbx_strand_id
1 'polypeptide(L)'
;MRELIERLYREQTLAPGELRTLLLECRGEDLDFLMQKARAVAQSHFGNRIYIRGLIEIGNCCHNDCFYCGIRKSNRHLKRYRLDAETILACCRHGYELGFRTFVLQGGEDNYMNDDRVTEVVTAIRTEFPDVAITLSLGERPTLSYERFFQAGANRYLLRHETHNEAHYRRLHPEDMSLPNRLRCLNDLKRIGFQTGTGIMVGSPGQTVDHLVEDILFIEQFRPQMIGIGPFLPHHDTPFASCPPGCLTQTLTLLSIFRLMHPQALIPSTTALASLTPDGREKGILAGANVVMPNLSPVEQRKNYALYDNKASMGSEAAEGLRLLAQRLAAIGYEIDKSRGDYPGKTL
;
A
#
# COMPACT_ATOMS: atom_id res chain seq x y z
N MET A 1 18.13 -23.97 -0.52
CA MET A 1 17.34 -22.74 -0.71
C MET A 1 17.21 -22.31 -2.19
N ARG A 2 18.30 -22.24 -2.95
CA ARG A 2 18.25 -21.79 -4.36
C ARG A 2 17.30 -22.59 -5.26
N GLU A 3 17.23 -23.92 -5.12
CA GLU A 3 16.30 -24.76 -5.88
C GLU A 3 14.81 -24.40 -5.61
N LEU A 4 14.49 -24.10 -4.34
CA LEU A 4 13.16 -23.66 -3.93
C LEU A 4 12.79 -22.29 -4.57
N ILE A 5 13.75 -21.35 -4.60
CA ILE A 5 13.59 -20.04 -5.26
C ILE A 5 13.40 -20.20 -6.77
N GLU A 6 14.17 -21.07 -7.42
CA GLU A 6 14.03 -21.36 -8.86
C GLU A 6 12.67 -21.99 -9.19
N ARG A 7 12.16 -22.84 -8.31
CA ARG A 7 10.82 -23.41 -8.48
C ARG A 7 9.74 -22.34 -8.33
N LEU A 8 9.80 -21.49 -7.30
CA LEU A 8 8.89 -20.34 -7.15
C LEU A 8 8.91 -19.43 -8.39
N TYR A 9 10.09 -19.16 -8.94
CA TYR A 9 10.23 -18.36 -10.16
C TYR A 9 9.54 -18.98 -11.36
N ARG A 10 9.65 -20.31 -11.54
CA ARG A 10 9.06 -21.01 -12.70
C ARG A 10 7.56 -21.27 -12.55
N GLU A 11 7.15 -21.69 -11.36
CA GLU A 11 5.78 -22.20 -11.11
C GLU A 11 4.85 -21.11 -10.56
N GLN A 12 5.42 -19.99 -10.05
CA GLN A 12 4.69 -18.86 -9.45
C GLN A 12 3.85 -19.26 -8.23
N THR A 13 4.13 -20.40 -7.64
CA THR A 13 3.49 -20.95 -6.44
C THR A 13 4.45 -21.87 -5.70
N LEU A 14 4.18 -22.10 -4.41
CA LEU A 14 4.85 -23.09 -3.58
C LEU A 14 3.86 -23.70 -2.59
N ALA A 15 4.13 -24.93 -2.16
CA ALA A 15 3.35 -25.57 -1.08
C ALA A 15 3.52 -24.79 0.25
N PRO A 16 2.51 -24.84 1.17
CA PRO A 16 2.58 -24.09 2.43
C PRO A 16 3.83 -24.35 3.26
N GLY A 17 4.29 -25.60 3.35
CA GLY A 17 5.52 -25.95 4.06
C GLY A 17 6.78 -25.36 3.43
N GLU A 18 6.80 -25.20 2.12
CA GLU A 18 7.90 -24.60 1.36
C GLU A 18 7.94 -23.09 1.50
N LEU A 19 6.77 -22.44 1.50
CA LEU A 19 6.65 -21.01 1.84
C LEU A 19 7.15 -20.75 3.25
N ARG A 20 6.81 -21.63 4.20
CA ARG A 20 7.29 -21.55 5.58
C ARG A 20 8.81 -21.66 5.66
N THR A 21 9.41 -22.63 4.96
CA THR A 21 10.86 -22.79 4.89
C THR A 21 11.53 -21.54 4.30
N LEU A 22 10.99 -21.02 3.19
CA LEU A 22 11.51 -19.80 2.54
C LEU A 22 11.48 -18.59 3.49
N LEU A 23 10.38 -18.40 4.23
CA LEU A 23 10.23 -17.30 5.19
C LEU A 23 11.17 -17.44 6.39
N LEU A 24 11.48 -18.66 6.85
CA LEU A 24 12.33 -18.91 8.02
C LEU A 24 13.82 -18.85 7.68
N GLU A 25 14.22 -19.35 6.52
CA GLU A 25 15.61 -19.67 6.24
C GLU A 25 16.26 -18.76 5.17
N CYS A 26 15.47 -18.08 4.32
CA CYS A 26 16.01 -17.23 3.25
C CYS A 26 16.70 -15.98 3.84
N ARG A 27 18.03 -15.99 3.88
CA ARG A 27 18.88 -14.93 4.44
C ARG A 27 20.17 -14.80 3.61
N GLY A 28 20.88 -13.67 3.77
CA GLY A 28 22.18 -13.43 3.11
C GLY A 28 22.10 -13.64 1.59
N GLU A 29 22.99 -14.45 1.03
CA GLU A 29 23.10 -14.72 -0.41
C GLU A 29 21.81 -15.33 -1.00
N ASP A 30 21.05 -16.10 -0.25
CA ASP A 30 19.79 -16.66 -0.72
C ASP A 30 18.71 -15.57 -0.85
N LEU A 31 18.68 -14.58 0.05
CA LEU A 31 17.82 -13.41 -0.09
C LEU A 31 18.23 -12.57 -1.30
N ASP A 32 19.51 -12.33 -1.48
CA ASP A 32 20.02 -11.59 -2.65
C ASP A 32 19.60 -12.28 -3.96
N PHE A 33 19.68 -13.61 -4.00
CA PHE A 33 19.25 -14.41 -5.14
C PHE A 33 17.74 -14.32 -5.37
N LEU A 34 16.94 -14.39 -4.31
CA LEU A 34 15.49 -14.23 -4.38
C LEU A 34 15.10 -12.83 -4.91
N MET A 35 15.73 -11.77 -4.38
CA MET A 35 15.51 -10.40 -4.83
C MET A 35 15.94 -10.21 -6.29
N GLN A 36 17.06 -10.82 -6.71
CA GLN A 36 17.51 -10.78 -8.11
C GLN A 36 16.45 -11.39 -9.05
N LYS A 37 15.86 -12.54 -8.71
CA LYS A 37 14.78 -13.16 -9.48
C LYS A 37 13.53 -12.27 -9.52
N ALA A 38 13.12 -11.73 -8.39
CA ALA A 38 11.97 -10.83 -8.31
C ALA A 38 12.19 -9.55 -9.13
N ARG A 39 13.40 -8.97 -9.06
CA ARG A 39 13.79 -7.82 -9.88
C ARG A 39 13.71 -8.14 -11.38
N ALA A 40 14.24 -9.27 -11.81
CA ALA A 40 14.19 -9.70 -13.21
C ALA A 40 12.75 -9.85 -13.71
N VAL A 41 11.84 -10.42 -12.90
CA VAL A 41 10.41 -10.49 -13.21
C VAL A 41 9.79 -9.09 -13.30
N ALA A 42 10.06 -8.20 -12.36
CA ALA A 42 9.55 -6.83 -12.43
C ALA A 42 10.03 -6.13 -13.71
N GLN A 43 11.32 -6.25 -14.04
CA GLN A 43 11.90 -5.65 -15.24
C GLN A 43 11.34 -6.22 -16.55
N SER A 44 11.02 -7.51 -16.61
CA SER A 44 10.43 -8.12 -17.81
C SER A 44 9.02 -7.58 -18.11
N HIS A 45 8.27 -7.14 -17.08
CA HIS A 45 6.91 -6.61 -17.23
C HIS A 45 6.85 -5.09 -17.31
N PHE A 46 7.73 -4.39 -16.60
CA PHE A 46 7.67 -2.92 -16.41
C PHE A 46 8.91 -2.18 -16.92
N GLY A 47 9.93 -2.90 -17.39
CA GLY A 47 11.23 -2.30 -17.70
C GLY A 47 11.91 -1.75 -16.44
N ASN A 48 12.79 -0.76 -16.64
CA ASN A 48 13.45 -0.04 -15.53
C ASN A 48 12.65 1.19 -15.10
N ARG A 49 11.31 1.12 -15.11
CA ARG A 49 10.42 2.24 -14.84
C ARG A 49 9.64 2.03 -13.56
N ILE A 50 9.55 3.09 -12.76
CA ILE A 50 8.83 3.12 -11.49
C ILE A 50 7.67 4.12 -11.62
N TYR A 51 6.44 3.62 -11.49
CA TYR A 51 5.25 4.46 -11.49
C TYR A 51 5.21 5.36 -10.28
N ILE A 52 4.88 6.64 -10.50
CA ILE A 52 4.60 7.57 -9.40
C ILE A 52 3.09 7.76 -9.24
N ARG A 53 2.63 7.77 -7.97
CA ARG A 53 1.25 8.07 -7.61
C ARG A 53 1.22 9.21 -6.61
N GLY A 54 0.46 10.26 -6.89
CA GLY A 54 0.32 11.39 -5.99
C GLY A 54 -0.57 11.02 -4.80
N LEU A 55 0.02 10.91 -3.61
CA LEU A 55 -0.70 10.60 -2.38
C LEU A 55 -1.28 11.88 -1.78
N ILE A 56 -2.59 11.92 -1.55
CA ILE A 56 -3.31 13.00 -0.87
C ILE A 56 -3.97 12.42 0.37
N GLU A 57 -3.46 12.78 1.54
CA GLU A 57 -3.98 12.39 2.85
C GLU A 57 -5.12 13.33 3.22
N ILE A 58 -6.36 12.98 2.83
CA ILE A 58 -7.52 13.88 2.86
C ILE A 58 -8.05 14.18 4.27
N GLY A 59 -7.62 13.43 5.27
CA GLY A 59 -7.96 13.67 6.67
C GLY A 59 -7.46 12.57 7.57
N ASN A 60 -7.23 12.92 8.84
CA ASN A 60 -6.74 12.00 9.87
C ASN A 60 -7.82 11.66 10.92
N CYS A 61 -9.09 11.98 10.66
CA CYS A 61 -10.19 11.56 11.48
C CYS A 61 -10.54 10.10 11.12
N CYS A 62 -10.76 9.28 12.15
CA CYS A 62 -11.17 7.87 11.97
C CYS A 62 -12.12 7.50 13.11
N HIS A 63 -13.16 6.72 12.81
CA HIS A 63 -14.06 6.21 13.85
C HIS A 63 -13.60 4.85 14.41
N ASN A 64 -12.65 4.19 13.75
CA ASN A 64 -12.06 2.94 14.21
C ASN A 64 -10.95 3.16 15.24
N ASP A 65 -10.69 2.13 16.03
CA ASP A 65 -9.70 2.17 17.10
C ASP A 65 -8.61 1.10 16.96
N CYS A 66 -8.16 0.85 15.72
CA CYS A 66 -7.12 -0.14 15.42
C CYS A 66 -5.89 0.07 16.31
N PHE A 67 -5.40 -0.99 16.94
CA PHE A 67 -4.42 -0.91 18.02
C PHE A 67 -3.00 -0.52 17.57
N TYR A 68 -2.75 -0.54 16.27
CA TYR A 68 -1.46 -0.19 15.64
C TYR A 68 -1.44 1.22 15.03
N CYS A 69 -2.59 1.88 14.89
CA CYS A 69 -2.73 3.06 14.03
C CYS A 69 -2.70 4.36 14.82
N GLY A 70 -1.77 5.27 14.49
CA GLY A 70 -1.64 6.57 15.18
C GLY A 70 -2.85 7.49 15.00
N ILE A 71 -3.63 7.36 13.90
CA ILE A 71 -4.86 8.16 13.69
C ILE A 71 -6.12 7.50 14.27
N ARG A 72 -5.97 6.47 15.11
CA ARG A 72 -7.09 5.80 15.79
C ARG A 72 -7.98 6.77 16.57
N LYS A 73 -9.25 6.39 16.74
CA LYS A 73 -10.29 7.20 17.43
C LYS A 73 -9.85 7.69 18.81
N SER A 74 -9.26 6.81 19.62
CA SER A 74 -8.85 7.09 21.00
C SER A 74 -7.62 7.97 21.11
N ASN A 75 -6.86 8.22 20.03
CA ASN A 75 -5.73 9.14 20.07
C ASN A 75 -6.23 10.59 20.15
N ARG A 76 -6.15 11.19 21.36
CA ARG A 76 -6.60 12.57 21.66
C ARG A 76 -5.49 13.60 21.53
N HIS A 77 -4.23 13.18 21.37
CA HIS A 77 -3.09 14.08 21.24
C HIS A 77 -2.88 14.57 19.80
N LEU A 78 -3.53 13.91 18.84
CA LEU A 78 -3.39 14.23 17.43
C LEU A 78 -4.21 15.45 17.04
N LYS A 79 -3.58 16.43 16.37
CA LYS A 79 -4.30 17.53 15.74
C LYS A 79 -5.11 17.01 14.56
N ARG A 80 -6.43 16.89 14.72
CA ARG A 80 -7.33 16.40 13.68
C ARG A 80 -7.53 17.44 12.59
N TYR A 81 -7.59 16.97 11.34
CA TYR A 81 -7.90 17.80 10.18
C TYR A 81 -8.72 17.01 9.15
N ARG A 82 -9.39 17.76 8.29
CA ARG A 82 -10.06 17.28 7.07
C ARG A 82 -9.78 18.30 5.97
N LEU A 83 -9.42 17.84 4.80
CA LEU A 83 -9.32 18.69 3.62
C LEU A 83 -10.72 18.85 3.02
N ASP A 84 -11.04 20.05 2.59
CA ASP A 84 -12.22 20.30 1.77
C ASP A 84 -11.97 19.92 0.30
N ALA A 85 -13.04 19.90 -0.50
CA ALA A 85 -12.98 19.50 -1.89
C ALA A 85 -12.02 20.40 -2.72
N GLU A 86 -12.02 21.71 -2.48
CA GLU A 86 -11.15 22.65 -3.21
C GLU A 86 -9.68 22.43 -2.88
N THR A 87 -9.34 22.19 -1.62
CA THR A 87 -7.97 21.85 -1.22
C THR A 87 -7.50 20.54 -1.86
N ILE A 88 -8.37 19.53 -1.92
CA ILE A 88 -8.05 18.25 -2.61
C ILE A 88 -7.80 18.48 -4.09
N LEU A 89 -8.65 19.28 -4.76
CA LEU A 89 -8.48 19.63 -6.17
C LEU A 89 -7.21 20.44 -6.41
N ALA A 90 -6.88 21.38 -5.54
CA ALA A 90 -5.63 22.13 -5.61
C ALA A 90 -4.40 21.20 -5.53
N CYS A 91 -4.42 20.18 -4.66
CA CYS A 91 -3.39 19.15 -4.63
C CYS A 91 -3.33 18.35 -5.94
N CYS A 92 -4.48 18.04 -6.55
CA CYS A 92 -4.53 17.35 -7.84
C CYS A 92 -3.97 18.23 -8.97
N ARG A 93 -4.32 19.52 -9.04
CA ARG A 93 -3.77 20.48 -10.03
C ARG A 93 -2.24 20.53 -9.92
N HIS A 94 -1.74 20.77 -8.72
CA HIS A 94 -0.29 20.79 -8.48
C HIS A 94 0.38 19.46 -8.90
N GLY A 95 -0.21 18.32 -8.53
CA GLY A 95 0.29 17.01 -8.93
C GLY A 95 0.25 16.82 -10.46
N TYR A 96 -0.80 17.25 -11.13
CA TYR A 96 -0.94 17.13 -12.57
C TYR A 96 0.14 17.92 -13.32
N GLU A 97 0.44 19.15 -12.88
CA GLU A 97 1.54 19.99 -13.38
C GLU A 97 2.91 19.33 -13.20
N LEU A 98 3.15 18.65 -12.09
CA LEU A 98 4.36 17.85 -11.83
C LEU A 98 4.44 16.57 -12.68
N GLY A 99 3.36 16.21 -13.36
CA GLY A 99 3.26 15.07 -14.26
C GLY A 99 2.67 13.81 -13.65
N PHE A 100 2.06 13.87 -12.45
CA PHE A 100 1.30 12.73 -11.93
C PHE A 100 0.05 12.48 -12.78
N ARG A 101 -0.27 11.20 -13.02
CA ARG A 101 -1.48 10.74 -13.72
C ARG A 101 -2.26 9.71 -12.89
N THR A 102 -1.92 9.59 -11.64
CA THR A 102 -2.68 8.82 -10.64
C THR A 102 -2.70 9.59 -9.34
N PHE A 103 -3.90 9.80 -8.79
CA PHE A 103 -4.11 10.36 -7.46
C PHE A 103 -4.64 9.30 -6.52
N VAL A 104 -4.08 9.24 -5.30
CA VAL A 104 -4.50 8.33 -4.23
C VAL A 104 -5.08 9.17 -3.10
N LEU A 105 -6.40 9.10 -2.93
CA LEU A 105 -7.09 9.74 -1.81
C LEU A 105 -7.10 8.77 -0.64
N GLN A 106 -6.34 9.09 0.40
CA GLN A 106 -6.20 8.27 1.58
C GLN A 106 -6.68 9.00 2.83
N GLY A 107 -7.40 8.30 3.69
CA GLY A 107 -7.90 8.86 4.96
C GLY A 107 -8.28 7.76 5.94
N GLY A 108 -8.60 8.17 7.18
CA GLY A 108 -9.30 7.28 8.10
C GLY A 108 -10.74 7.03 7.65
N GLU A 109 -11.39 6.04 8.27
CA GLU A 109 -12.83 5.82 8.11
C GLU A 109 -13.59 6.91 8.88
N ASP A 110 -13.93 7.98 8.16
CA ASP A 110 -14.51 9.20 8.72
C ASP A 110 -15.95 9.39 8.23
N ASN A 111 -16.91 9.49 9.16
CA ASN A 111 -18.31 9.73 8.83
C ASN A 111 -18.56 11.10 8.15
N TYR A 112 -17.67 12.07 8.35
CA TYR A 112 -17.74 13.34 7.63
C TYR A 112 -17.51 13.15 6.12
N MET A 113 -16.56 12.28 5.74
CA MET A 113 -16.31 11.88 4.36
C MET A 113 -17.33 10.79 3.95
N ASN A 114 -18.63 11.17 4.02
CA ASN A 114 -19.74 10.32 3.59
C ASN A 114 -19.76 10.11 2.07
N ASP A 115 -20.67 9.29 1.60
CA ASP A 115 -20.74 8.91 0.20
C ASP A 115 -20.95 10.10 -0.73
N ASP A 116 -21.72 11.09 -0.33
CA ASP A 116 -22.01 12.28 -1.16
C ASP A 116 -20.74 13.10 -1.35
N ARG A 117 -19.98 13.38 -0.29
CA ARG A 117 -18.72 14.12 -0.37
C ARG A 117 -17.63 13.39 -1.14
N VAL A 118 -17.49 12.08 -0.93
CA VAL A 118 -16.52 11.27 -1.70
C VAL A 118 -16.91 11.28 -3.17
N THR A 119 -18.19 11.10 -3.49
CA THR A 119 -18.71 11.13 -4.86
C THR A 119 -18.47 12.50 -5.52
N GLU A 120 -18.75 13.59 -4.81
CA GLU A 120 -18.50 14.96 -5.27
C GLU A 120 -17.01 15.17 -5.63
N VAL A 121 -16.10 14.83 -4.72
CA VAL A 121 -14.66 14.97 -4.94
C VAL A 121 -14.19 14.12 -6.13
N VAL A 122 -14.62 12.85 -6.21
CA VAL A 122 -14.25 11.95 -7.32
C VAL A 122 -14.76 12.48 -8.64
N THR A 123 -16.02 12.95 -8.69
CA THR A 123 -16.61 13.53 -9.91
C THR A 123 -15.88 14.80 -10.33
N ALA A 124 -15.54 15.68 -9.38
CA ALA A 124 -14.80 16.89 -9.67
C ALA A 124 -13.40 16.60 -10.25
N ILE A 125 -12.67 15.67 -9.65
CA ILE A 125 -11.35 15.22 -10.17
C ILE A 125 -11.51 14.62 -11.57
N ARG A 126 -12.51 13.77 -11.78
CA ARG A 126 -12.76 13.13 -13.08
C ARG A 126 -13.12 14.13 -14.18
N THR A 127 -13.89 15.17 -13.81
CA THR A 127 -14.28 16.24 -14.75
C THR A 127 -13.08 17.09 -15.15
N GLU A 128 -12.25 17.48 -14.18
CA GLU A 128 -11.09 18.35 -14.44
C GLU A 128 -9.93 17.59 -15.09
N PHE A 129 -9.74 16.30 -14.74
CA PHE A 129 -8.64 15.45 -15.21
C PHE A 129 -9.16 14.11 -15.75
N PRO A 130 -9.69 14.07 -16.98
CA PRO A 130 -10.32 12.86 -17.52
C PRO A 130 -9.32 11.71 -17.78
N ASP A 131 -8.03 12.01 -17.92
CA ASP A 131 -6.96 11.06 -18.23
C ASP A 131 -6.30 10.42 -16.99
N VAL A 132 -6.62 10.86 -15.77
CA VAL A 132 -5.98 10.33 -14.54
C VAL A 132 -6.66 9.05 -14.01
N ALA A 133 -5.94 8.28 -13.23
CA ALA A 133 -6.52 7.25 -12.40
C ALA A 133 -6.77 7.79 -10.98
N ILE A 134 -7.96 7.52 -10.45
CA ILE A 134 -8.35 7.88 -9.08
C ILE A 134 -8.36 6.60 -8.25
N THR A 135 -7.54 6.56 -7.21
CA THR A 135 -7.46 5.48 -6.24
C THR A 135 -8.03 5.93 -4.91
N LEU A 136 -8.95 5.17 -4.33
CA LEU A 136 -9.46 5.41 -2.99
C LEU A 136 -8.82 4.44 -1.98
N SER A 137 -8.53 4.94 -0.78
CA SER A 137 -8.10 4.17 0.37
C SER A 137 -8.76 4.75 1.62
N LEU A 138 -10.07 4.50 1.76
CA LEU A 138 -10.97 5.13 2.72
C LEU A 138 -11.68 4.10 3.62
N GLY A 139 -11.07 2.91 3.77
CA GLY A 139 -11.52 1.85 4.64
C GLY A 139 -12.72 1.06 4.16
N GLU A 140 -13.46 0.49 5.11
CA GLU A 140 -14.62 -0.36 4.87
C GLU A 140 -15.87 0.49 4.62
N ARG A 141 -16.66 0.08 3.61
CA ARG A 141 -17.92 0.74 3.26
C ARG A 141 -19.01 -0.29 2.89
N PRO A 142 -20.29 0.08 2.94
CA PRO A 142 -21.36 -0.69 2.31
C PRO A 142 -21.09 -0.86 0.80
N THR A 143 -21.60 -1.94 0.22
CA THR A 143 -21.46 -2.25 -1.21
C THR A 143 -21.94 -1.12 -2.11
N LEU A 144 -23.08 -0.51 -1.79
CA LEU A 144 -23.66 0.62 -2.53
C LEU A 144 -22.72 1.83 -2.55
N SER A 145 -21.97 2.10 -1.48
CA SER A 145 -20.98 3.17 -1.45
C SER A 145 -19.89 2.93 -2.49
N TYR A 146 -19.37 1.72 -2.56
CA TYR A 146 -18.36 1.35 -3.57
C TYR A 146 -18.88 1.48 -4.99
N GLU A 147 -20.13 1.05 -5.25
CA GLU A 147 -20.79 1.20 -6.56
C GLU A 147 -20.91 2.68 -6.95
N ARG A 148 -21.33 3.55 -6.04
CA ARG A 148 -21.39 5.00 -6.26
C ARG A 148 -20.03 5.59 -6.59
N PHE A 149 -18.99 5.23 -5.86
CA PHE A 149 -17.63 5.74 -6.10
C PHE A 149 -17.08 5.28 -7.44
N PHE A 150 -17.36 4.03 -7.84
CA PHE A 150 -16.97 3.50 -9.13
C PHE A 150 -17.67 4.24 -10.28
N GLN A 151 -18.98 4.44 -10.16
CA GLN A 151 -19.79 5.19 -11.14
C GLN A 151 -19.36 6.66 -11.24
N ALA A 152 -18.93 7.28 -10.13
CA ALA A 152 -18.36 8.63 -10.13
C ALA A 152 -17.01 8.74 -10.85
N GLY A 153 -16.35 7.62 -11.13
CA GLY A 153 -15.10 7.56 -11.88
C GLY A 153 -13.86 7.14 -11.10
N ALA A 154 -14.00 6.64 -9.85
CA ALA A 154 -12.88 6.02 -9.16
C ALA A 154 -12.51 4.70 -9.85
N ASN A 155 -11.22 4.50 -10.13
CA ASN A 155 -10.74 3.35 -10.90
C ASN A 155 -10.21 2.23 -10.02
N ARG A 156 -9.63 2.60 -8.84
CA ARG A 156 -8.88 1.71 -7.98
C ARG A 156 -9.29 1.89 -6.54
N TYR A 157 -9.24 0.80 -5.78
CA TYR A 157 -9.44 0.84 -4.34
C TYR A 157 -8.41 -0.01 -3.63
N LEU A 158 -7.75 0.55 -2.61
CA LEU A 158 -6.81 -0.17 -1.75
C LEU A 158 -7.45 -0.36 -0.38
N LEU A 159 -7.63 -1.62 0.01
CA LEU A 159 -8.09 -2.03 1.34
C LEU A 159 -7.22 -3.18 1.84
N ARG A 160 -6.29 -2.89 2.75
CA ARG A 160 -5.42 -3.94 3.28
C ARG A 160 -6.22 -4.84 4.24
N HIS A 161 -6.07 -6.15 4.12
CA HIS A 161 -6.69 -7.09 5.06
C HIS A 161 -5.88 -7.23 6.36
N GLU A 162 -4.64 -6.77 6.37
CA GLU A 162 -3.65 -6.72 7.45
C GLU A 162 -3.17 -8.10 7.91
N THR A 163 -4.02 -9.09 7.98
CA THR A 163 -3.77 -10.51 8.20
C THR A 163 -4.99 -11.34 7.81
N HIS A 164 -4.80 -12.52 7.26
CA HIS A 164 -5.88 -13.47 6.94
C HIS A 164 -6.22 -14.41 8.11
N ASN A 165 -5.45 -14.35 9.19
CA ASN A 165 -5.71 -15.13 10.41
C ASN A 165 -6.68 -14.38 11.34
N GLU A 166 -7.83 -15.00 11.67
CA GLU A 166 -8.89 -14.34 12.45
C GLU A 166 -8.46 -14.01 13.88
N ALA A 167 -7.71 -14.89 14.54
CA ALA A 167 -7.23 -14.65 15.91
C ALA A 167 -6.23 -13.49 15.94
N HIS A 168 -5.34 -13.44 14.96
CA HIS A 168 -4.40 -12.32 14.79
C HIS A 168 -5.13 -11.03 14.40
N TYR A 169 -6.15 -11.07 13.54
CA TYR A 169 -6.96 -9.91 13.18
C TYR A 169 -7.61 -9.26 14.42
N ARG A 170 -8.21 -10.06 15.30
CA ARG A 170 -8.80 -9.61 16.58
C ARG A 170 -7.76 -9.02 17.53
N ARG A 171 -6.51 -9.47 17.47
CA ARG A 171 -5.40 -8.88 18.24
C ARG A 171 -5.03 -7.48 17.75
N LEU A 172 -5.24 -7.17 16.48
CA LEU A 172 -4.86 -5.89 15.86
C LEU A 172 -5.99 -4.85 15.87
N HIS A 173 -7.25 -5.30 15.98
CA HIS A 173 -8.44 -4.46 15.77
C HIS A 173 -9.40 -4.55 16.96
N PRO A 174 -10.24 -3.51 17.16
CA PRO A 174 -11.30 -3.54 18.16
C PRO A 174 -12.39 -4.56 17.80
N GLU A 175 -13.21 -4.92 18.80
CA GLU A 175 -14.23 -5.99 18.68
C GLU A 175 -15.32 -5.74 17.64
N ASP A 176 -15.59 -4.47 17.32
CA ASP A 176 -16.59 -4.07 16.31
C ASP A 176 -16.07 -4.21 14.86
N MET A 177 -14.78 -4.53 14.68
CA MET A 177 -14.19 -4.86 13.38
C MET A 177 -14.00 -6.37 13.23
N SER A 178 -14.30 -6.90 12.05
CA SER A 178 -14.18 -8.34 11.78
C SER A 178 -13.47 -8.64 10.44
N LEU A 179 -12.66 -9.69 10.44
CA LEU A 179 -12.04 -10.18 9.20
C LEU A 179 -13.06 -10.57 8.13
N PRO A 180 -14.18 -11.27 8.44
CA PRO A 180 -15.20 -11.56 7.44
C PRO A 180 -15.75 -10.32 6.74
N ASN A 181 -16.01 -9.20 7.47
CA ASN A 181 -16.46 -7.97 6.84
C ASN A 181 -15.38 -7.32 5.97
N ARG A 182 -14.11 -7.36 6.38
CA ARG A 182 -12.98 -6.91 5.59
C ARG A 182 -12.88 -7.67 4.26
N LEU A 183 -13.03 -8.99 4.31
CA LEU A 183 -13.02 -9.86 3.12
C LEU A 183 -14.24 -9.65 2.23
N ARG A 184 -15.43 -9.42 2.82
CA ARG A 184 -16.62 -9.02 2.07
C ARG A 184 -16.37 -7.74 1.28
N CYS A 185 -15.82 -6.71 1.91
CA CYS A 185 -15.48 -5.44 1.24
C CYS A 185 -14.53 -5.67 0.06
N LEU A 186 -13.48 -6.48 0.23
CA LEU A 186 -12.54 -6.81 -0.85
C LEU A 186 -13.23 -7.53 -2.02
N ASN A 187 -14.10 -8.49 -1.73
CA ASN A 187 -14.85 -9.22 -2.75
C ASN A 187 -15.83 -8.29 -3.49
N ASP A 188 -16.51 -7.39 -2.77
CA ASP A 188 -17.41 -6.39 -3.39
C ASP A 188 -16.64 -5.47 -4.34
N LEU A 189 -15.48 -4.93 -3.92
CA LEU A 189 -14.64 -4.08 -4.74
C LEU A 189 -14.24 -4.78 -6.04
N LYS A 190 -13.83 -6.05 -5.95
CA LYS A 190 -13.45 -6.84 -7.12
C LYS A 190 -14.66 -7.11 -8.04
N ARG A 191 -15.81 -7.49 -7.48
CA ARG A 191 -17.05 -7.74 -8.22
C ARG A 191 -17.57 -6.50 -8.94
N ILE A 192 -17.44 -5.31 -8.34
CA ILE A 192 -17.84 -4.02 -8.95
C ILE A 192 -16.93 -3.65 -10.12
N GLY A 193 -15.69 -4.13 -10.15
CA GLY A 193 -14.75 -3.89 -11.25
C GLY A 193 -13.61 -2.92 -10.94
N PHE A 194 -13.39 -2.58 -9.67
CA PHE A 194 -12.19 -1.82 -9.29
C PHE A 194 -10.91 -2.62 -9.59
N GLN A 195 -9.85 -1.93 -9.99
CA GLN A 195 -8.51 -2.45 -9.77
C GLN A 195 -8.29 -2.53 -8.25
N THR A 196 -8.52 -3.72 -7.71
CA THR A 196 -8.57 -3.93 -6.26
C THR A 196 -7.17 -4.21 -5.72
N GLY A 197 -6.83 -3.51 -4.64
CA GLY A 197 -5.61 -3.74 -3.89
C GLY A 197 -5.89 -4.25 -2.48
N THR A 198 -5.05 -5.16 -2.03
CA THR A 198 -4.99 -5.59 -0.64
C THR A 198 -3.56 -5.66 -0.14
N GLY A 199 -3.33 -6.17 1.05
CA GLY A 199 -1.99 -6.33 1.61
C GLY A 199 -1.98 -6.53 3.11
N ILE A 200 -0.79 -6.61 3.64
CA ILE A 200 -0.52 -6.96 5.04
C ILE A 200 0.48 -6.01 5.68
N MET A 201 0.51 -6.04 7.00
CA MET A 201 1.53 -5.41 7.82
C MET A 201 2.50 -6.49 8.30
N VAL A 202 3.79 -6.32 8.00
CA VAL A 202 4.83 -7.33 8.30
C VAL A 202 5.44 -7.08 9.66
N GLY A 203 5.50 -8.12 10.50
CA GLY A 203 6.05 -8.03 11.86
C GLY A 203 5.13 -7.32 12.84
N SER A 204 3.82 -7.31 12.59
CA SER A 204 2.83 -6.80 13.54
C SER A 204 2.78 -7.63 14.83
N PRO A 205 2.39 -7.02 15.96
CA PRO A 205 2.43 -7.70 17.25
C PRO A 205 1.68 -9.03 17.28
N GLY A 206 2.40 -10.11 17.57
CA GLY A 206 1.85 -11.47 17.61
C GLY A 206 1.78 -12.19 16.25
N GLN A 207 2.28 -11.58 15.18
CA GLN A 207 2.37 -12.24 13.88
C GLN A 207 3.37 -13.42 13.93
N THR A 208 2.97 -14.55 13.40
CA THR A 208 3.81 -15.74 13.24
C THR A 208 4.12 -15.98 11.77
N VAL A 209 5.07 -16.89 11.50
CA VAL A 209 5.36 -17.32 10.12
C VAL A 209 4.16 -18.01 9.49
N ASP A 210 3.40 -18.76 10.27
CA ASP A 210 2.20 -19.45 9.78
C ASP A 210 1.10 -18.45 9.38
N HIS A 211 0.94 -17.33 10.11
CA HIS A 211 0.05 -16.22 9.68
C HIS A 211 0.50 -15.64 8.34
N LEU A 212 1.81 -15.46 8.12
CA LEU A 212 2.33 -14.97 6.83
C LEU A 212 2.10 -15.97 5.69
N VAL A 213 2.16 -17.27 5.95
CA VAL A 213 1.82 -18.31 4.97
C VAL A 213 0.33 -18.22 4.62
N GLU A 214 -0.57 -18.10 5.61
CA GLU A 214 -2.01 -17.87 5.37
C GLU A 214 -2.26 -16.63 4.51
N ASP A 215 -1.55 -15.53 4.78
CA ASP A 215 -1.63 -14.28 4.03
C ASP A 215 -1.17 -14.45 2.57
N ILE A 216 -0.08 -15.19 2.34
CA ILE A 216 0.43 -15.47 0.99
C ILE A 216 -0.59 -16.29 0.21
N LEU A 217 -1.14 -17.36 0.80
CA LEU A 217 -2.13 -18.22 0.17
C LEU A 217 -3.44 -17.47 -0.13
N PHE A 218 -3.87 -16.59 0.78
CA PHE A 218 -5.02 -15.73 0.52
C PHE A 218 -4.77 -14.79 -0.68
N ILE A 219 -3.62 -14.11 -0.73
CA ILE A 219 -3.27 -13.21 -1.83
C ILE A 219 -3.15 -13.98 -3.16
N GLU A 220 -2.59 -15.19 -3.12
CA GLU A 220 -2.53 -16.08 -4.29
C GLU A 220 -3.92 -16.41 -4.84
N GLN A 221 -4.86 -16.78 -3.96
CA GLN A 221 -6.24 -17.09 -4.33
C GLN A 221 -7.01 -15.85 -4.77
N PHE A 222 -6.88 -14.75 -4.03
CA PHE A 222 -7.63 -13.51 -4.28
C PHE A 222 -7.16 -12.81 -5.56
N ARG A 223 -5.88 -12.92 -5.95
CA ARG A 223 -5.27 -12.30 -7.15
C ARG A 223 -5.57 -10.81 -7.26
N PRO A 224 -5.11 -9.99 -6.32
CA PRO A 224 -5.30 -8.54 -6.38
C PRO A 224 -4.44 -7.92 -7.46
N GLN A 225 -4.88 -6.81 -8.06
CA GLN A 225 -4.09 -6.02 -9.00
C GLN A 225 -3.03 -5.16 -8.31
N MET A 226 -3.21 -4.87 -7.03
CA MET A 226 -2.26 -4.10 -6.21
C MET A 226 -1.97 -4.86 -4.90
N ILE A 227 -0.70 -4.93 -4.50
CA ILE A 227 -0.30 -5.58 -3.25
C ILE A 227 0.50 -4.60 -2.40
N GLY A 228 -0.13 -4.07 -1.34
CA GLY A 228 0.49 -3.09 -0.44
C GLY A 228 1.04 -3.74 0.83
N ILE A 229 2.33 -3.98 0.89
CA ILE A 229 2.98 -4.52 2.09
C ILE A 229 4.05 -3.58 2.62
N GLY A 230 4.23 -3.58 3.92
CA GLY A 230 5.27 -2.80 4.59
C GLY A 230 5.46 -3.24 6.02
N PRO A 231 6.58 -2.90 6.63
CA PRO A 231 6.84 -3.25 8.02
C PRO A 231 5.86 -2.54 8.95
N PHE A 232 5.50 -3.23 10.04
CA PHE A 232 4.89 -2.57 11.19
C PHE A 232 5.87 -1.54 11.75
N LEU A 233 5.39 -0.35 12.03
CA LEU A 233 6.13 0.69 12.76
C LEU A 233 5.24 1.18 13.91
N PRO A 234 5.74 1.20 15.16
CA PRO A 234 4.94 1.62 16.30
C PRO A 234 4.63 3.12 16.26
N HIS A 235 3.55 3.51 16.94
CA HIS A 235 3.23 4.89 17.25
C HIS A 235 3.09 5.03 18.77
N HIS A 236 3.68 6.06 19.36
CA HIS A 236 3.75 6.27 20.82
C HIS A 236 2.37 6.38 21.51
N ASP A 237 1.33 6.81 20.79
CA ASP A 237 -0.05 6.92 21.30
C ASP A 237 -0.92 5.70 20.95
N THR A 238 -0.31 4.52 20.82
CA THR A 238 -1.06 3.28 20.50
C THR A 238 -0.80 2.20 21.55
N PRO A 239 -1.70 1.21 21.70
CA PRO A 239 -1.44 0.05 22.55
C PRO A 239 -0.14 -0.71 22.22
N PHE A 240 0.35 -0.59 21.01
CA PHE A 240 1.58 -1.25 20.54
C PHE A 240 2.81 -0.36 20.53
N ALA A 241 2.79 0.77 21.26
CA ALA A 241 3.90 1.72 21.32
C ALA A 241 5.25 1.10 21.70
N SER A 242 5.24 0.10 22.60
CA SER A 242 6.45 -0.59 23.06
C SER A 242 6.84 -1.83 22.23
N CYS A 243 6.08 -2.15 21.19
CA CYS A 243 6.38 -3.29 20.33
C CYS A 243 7.53 -2.95 19.37
N PRO A 244 8.43 -3.90 19.07
CA PRO A 244 9.50 -3.67 18.10
C PRO A 244 8.93 -3.46 16.70
N PRO A 245 9.62 -2.68 15.84
CA PRO A 245 9.24 -2.54 14.44
C PRO A 245 9.38 -3.87 13.69
N GLY A 246 8.66 -3.99 12.57
CA GLY A 246 8.77 -5.12 11.65
C GLY A 246 10.14 -5.22 11.00
N CYS A 247 10.52 -6.43 10.63
CA CYS A 247 11.85 -6.76 10.10
C CYS A 247 11.98 -6.37 8.62
N LEU A 248 13.05 -5.65 8.28
CA LEU A 248 13.38 -5.30 6.90
C LEU A 248 13.54 -6.54 6.03
N THR A 249 14.38 -7.48 6.45
CA THR A 249 14.66 -8.73 5.70
C THR A 249 13.38 -9.50 5.39
N GLN A 250 12.50 -9.68 6.36
CA GLN A 250 11.22 -10.37 6.16
C GLN A 250 10.30 -9.61 5.19
N THR A 251 10.29 -8.29 5.27
CA THR A 251 9.52 -7.45 4.34
C THR A 251 10.03 -7.59 2.90
N LEU A 252 11.35 -7.58 2.69
CA LEU A 252 11.96 -7.76 1.37
C LEU A 252 11.74 -9.18 0.83
N THR A 253 11.82 -10.20 1.69
CA THR A 253 11.49 -11.59 1.32
C THR A 253 10.06 -11.69 0.81
N LEU A 254 9.09 -11.13 1.54
CA LEU A 254 7.68 -11.12 1.14
C LEU A 254 7.41 -10.32 -0.14
N LEU A 255 8.04 -9.14 -0.30
CA LEU A 255 7.97 -8.38 -1.54
C LEU A 255 8.40 -9.22 -2.74
N SER A 256 9.53 -9.93 -2.59
CA SER A 256 10.09 -10.78 -3.65
C SER A 256 9.20 -11.99 -3.93
N ILE A 257 8.66 -12.65 -2.90
CA ILE A 257 7.70 -13.75 -3.06
C ILE A 257 6.47 -13.26 -3.84
N PHE A 258 5.86 -12.14 -3.42
CA PHE A 258 4.67 -11.61 -4.10
C PHE A 258 4.97 -11.19 -5.55
N ARG A 259 6.16 -10.67 -5.85
CA ARG A 259 6.55 -10.37 -7.23
C ARG A 259 6.65 -11.63 -8.07
N LEU A 260 7.22 -12.71 -7.54
CA LEU A 260 7.35 -13.98 -8.25
C LEU A 260 5.98 -14.65 -8.46
N MET A 261 5.10 -14.61 -7.45
CA MET A 261 3.74 -15.20 -7.54
C MET A 261 2.77 -14.35 -8.38
N HIS A 262 2.96 -13.03 -8.42
CA HIS A 262 2.10 -12.07 -9.13
C HIS A 262 2.93 -11.15 -10.02
N PRO A 263 3.43 -11.65 -11.16
CA PRO A 263 4.38 -10.93 -12.01
C PRO A 263 3.92 -9.55 -12.47
N GLN A 264 2.62 -9.38 -12.68
CA GLN A 264 2.01 -8.13 -13.19
C GLN A 264 1.43 -7.23 -12.09
N ALA A 265 1.46 -7.63 -10.82
CA ALA A 265 0.90 -6.84 -9.73
C ALA A 265 1.62 -5.49 -9.57
N LEU A 266 0.86 -4.46 -9.22
CA LEU A 266 1.38 -3.15 -8.87
C LEU A 266 1.75 -3.15 -7.38
N ILE A 267 3.04 -3.20 -7.09
CA ILE A 267 3.57 -3.36 -5.73
C ILE A 267 4.34 -2.11 -5.32
N PRO A 268 3.86 -1.33 -4.34
CA PRO A 268 4.58 -0.15 -3.88
C PRO A 268 5.78 -0.50 -3.00
N SER A 269 6.90 0.20 -3.22
CA SER A 269 7.89 0.38 -2.17
C SER A 269 7.34 1.43 -1.20
N THR A 270 6.87 0.98 -0.03
CA THR A 270 6.08 1.81 0.88
C THR A 270 6.92 2.85 1.62
N THR A 271 6.26 3.94 2.04
CA THR A 271 6.86 4.94 2.94
C THR A 271 7.34 4.32 4.25
N ALA A 272 6.70 3.24 4.72
CA ALA A 272 7.15 2.53 5.93
C ALA A 272 8.55 1.91 5.76
N LEU A 273 8.91 1.40 4.58
CA LEU A 273 10.28 0.96 4.29
C LEU A 273 11.27 2.12 4.31
N ALA A 274 10.91 3.25 3.71
CA ALA A 274 11.74 4.46 3.71
C ALA A 274 11.89 5.09 5.11
N SER A 275 10.90 4.86 6.00
CA SER A 275 10.97 5.29 7.41
C SER A 275 11.79 4.33 8.28
N LEU A 276 11.81 3.03 7.93
CA LEU A 276 12.57 2.02 8.67
C LEU A 276 14.08 2.14 8.45
N THR A 277 14.51 2.46 7.22
CA THR A 277 15.93 2.63 6.86
C THR A 277 16.06 3.63 5.70
N PRO A 278 17.16 4.45 5.67
CA PRO A 278 17.36 5.49 4.66
C PRO A 278 17.32 5.01 3.21
N ASP A 279 17.73 3.76 2.94
CA ASP A 279 17.74 3.10 1.63
C ASP A 279 16.57 2.09 1.44
N GLY A 280 15.59 2.14 2.34
CA GLY A 280 14.48 1.19 2.36
C GLY A 280 13.63 1.22 1.09
N ARG A 281 13.48 2.39 0.49
CA ARG A 281 12.77 2.55 -0.79
C ARG A 281 13.47 1.82 -1.92
N GLU A 282 14.77 2.05 -2.06
CA GLU A 282 15.59 1.42 -3.09
C GLU A 282 15.64 -0.11 -2.91
N LYS A 283 15.81 -0.57 -1.69
CA LYS A 283 15.75 -2.00 -1.36
C LYS A 283 14.41 -2.63 -1.73
N GLY A 284 13.30 -1.95 -1.47
CA GLY A 284 11.98 -2.41 -1.88
C GLY A 284 11.84 -2.52 -3.41
N ILE A 285 12.37 -1.57 -4.17
CA ILE A 285 12.39 -1.61 -5.63
C ILE A 285 13.27 -2.78 -6.13
N LEU A 286 14.44 -2.96 -5.56
CA LEU A 286 15.34 -4.07 -5.90
C LEU A 286 14.74 -5.43 -5.52
N ALA A 287 13.80 -5.48 -4.57
CA ALA A 287 13.02 -6.66 -4.21
C ALA A 287 11.77 -6.88 -5.09
N GLY A 288 11.58 -6.07 -6.15
CA GLY A 288 10.52 -6.25 -7.14
C GLY A 288 9.35 -5.27 -7.04
N ALA A 289 9.39 -4.25 -6.18
CA ALA A 289 8.40 -3.18 -6.19
C ALA A 289 8.53 -2.32 -7.46
N ASN A 290 7.41 -1.76 -7.94
CA ASN A 290 7.35 -0.98 -9.18
C ASN A 290 6.54 0.32 -9.05
N VAL A 291 6.15 0.71 -7.84
CA VAL A 291 5.35 1.90 -7.56
C VAL A 291 5.96 2.67 -6.39
N VAL A 292 5.93 4.00 -6.45
CA VAL A 292 6.20 4.90 -5.33
C VAL A 292 5.07 5.93 -5.21
N MET A 293 4.86 6.45 -3.99
CA MET A 293 3.74 7.35 -3.72
C MET A 293 4.20 8.64 -3.03
N PRO A 294 4.81 9.60 -3.78
CA PRO A 294 5.14 10.90 -3.23
C PRO A 294 3.92 11.66 -2.70
N ASN A 295 4.08 12.32 -1.56
CA ASN A 295 3.00 13.01 -0.86
C ASN A 295 2.70 14.37 -1.52
N LEU A 296 1.45 14.57 -1.93
CA LEU A 296 0.89 15.80 -2.50
C LEU A 296 0.09 16.63 -1.49
N SER A 297 -0.17 16.09 -0.28
CA SER A 297 -0.95 16.82 0.73
C SER A 297 -0.30 18.14 1.09
N PRO A 298 -1.07 19.14 1.56
CA PRO A 298 -0.52 20.39 2.05
C PRO A 298 0.57 20.17 3.10
N VAL A 299 1.71 20.84 2.96
CA VAL A 299 2.92 20.61 3.77
C VAL A 299 2.62 20.71 5.29
N GLU A 300 1.79 21.66 5.67
CA GLU A 300 1.39 21.90 7.06
C GLU A 300 0.56 20.74 7.65
N GLN A 301 -0.08 19.92 6.83
CA GLN A 301 -0.90 18.80 7.29
C GLN A 301 -0.14 17.47 7.34
N ARG A 302 0.96 17.31 6.59
CA ARG A 302 1.68 16.02 6.48
C ARG A 302 2.12 15.46 7.83
N LYS A 303 2.57 16.31 8.75
CA LYS A 303 2.95 15.90 10.11
C LYS A 303 1.77 15.45 10.97
N ASN A 304 0.55 15.87 10.63
CA ASN A 304 -0.67 15.52 11.35
C ASN A 304 -1.24 14.16 10.87
N TYR A 305 -0.78 13.61 9.75
CA TYR A 305 -1.15 12.27 9.28
C TYR A 305 -0.12 11.23 9.73
N ALA A 306 -0.02 11.04 11.02
CA ALA A 306 0.95 10.17 11.66
C ALA A 306 0.34 8.79 11.94
N LEU A 307 0.44 7.86 10.98
CA LEU A 307 0.02 6.46 11.18
C LEU A 307 0.95 5.72 12.14
N TYR A 308 2.22 6.10 12.13
CA TYR A 308 3.31 5.59 12.96
C TYR A 308 4.34 6.71 13.17
N ASP A 309 5.23 6.53 14.16
CA ASP A 309 6.26 7.52 14.48
C ASP A 309 7.30 7.66 13.36
N ASN A 310 7.84 8.88 13.23
CA ASN A 310 8.88 9.21 12.25
C ASN A 310 8.49 8.91 10.78
N LYS A 311 7.20 8.98 10.46
CA LYS A 311 6.73 8.78 9.09
C LYS A 311 7.41 9.77 8.13
N ALA A 312 8.14 9.23 7.15
CA ALA A 312 8.78 10.03 6.12
C ALA A 312 7.71 10.74 5.25
N SER A 313 7.79 12.06 5.12
CA SER A 313 6.82 12.85 4.37
C SER A 313 7.43 14.02 3.59
N MET A 314 8.75 14.17 3.67
CA MET A 314 9.53 15.26 3.07
C MET A 314 10.66 14.70 2.20
N GLY A 315 11.37 15.56 1.51
CA GLY A 315 12.45 15.16 0.60
C GLY A 315 11.94 14.31 -0.55
N SER A 316 12.55 13.16 -0.81
CA SER A 316 12.13 12.23 -1.88
C SER A 316 10.76 11.59 -1.67
N GLU A 317 10.20 11.69 -0.46
CA GLU A 317 8.86 11.21 -0.12
C GLU A 317 7.75 12.25 -0.41
N ALA A 318 8.12 13.46 -0.80
CA ALA A 318 7.23 14.54 -1.15
C ALA A 318 7.22 14.79 -2.67
N ALA A 319 6.13 15.33 -3.19
CA ALA A 319 6.02 15.65 -4.61
C ALA A 319 7.04 16.70 -5.06
N GLU A 320 7.35 17.68 -4.19
CA GLU A 320 8.37 18.70 -4.43
C GLU A 320 9.78 18.10 -4.54
N GLY A 321 9.99 16.90 -3.99
CA GLY A 321 11.26 16.16 -4.04
C GLY A 321 11.42 15.22 -5.22
N LEU A 322 10.60 15.30 -6.27
CA LEU A 322 10.67 14.38 -7.43
C LEU A 322 12.06 14.34 -8.07
N ARG A 323 12.79 15.47 -8.10
CA ARG A 323 14.16 15.48 -8.63
C ARG A 323 15.10 14.63 -7.79
N LEU A 324 15.00 14.70 -6.47
CA LEU A 324 15.78 13.87 -5.56
C LEU A 324 15.38 12.39 -5.70
N LEU A 325 14.09 12.10 -5.81
CA LEU A 325 13.60 10.74 -6.08
C LEU A 325 14.18 10.20 -7.39
N ALA A 326 14.16 10.99 -8.46
CA ALA A 326 14.73 10.60 -9.76
C ALA A 326 16.24 10.29 -9.66
N GLN A 327 17.00 11.09 -8.92
CA GLN A 327 18.44 10.83 -8.69
C GLN A 327 18.67 9.52 -7.93
N ARG A 328 17.89 9.25 -6.89
CA ARG A 328 17.95 8.01 -6.11
C ARG A 328 17.58 6.78 -6.95
N LEU A 329 16.57 6.88 -7.79
CA LEU A 329 16.18 5.82 -8.72
C LEU A 329 17.27 5.57 -9.77
N ALA A 330 17.85 6.62 -10.35
CA ALA A 330 18.91 6.53 -11.33
C ALA A 330 20.15 5.83 -10.74
N ALA A 331 20.47 6.06 -9.46
CA ALA A 331 21.59 5.40 -8.78
C ALA A 331 21.45 3.88 -8.70
N ILE A 332 20.22 3.34 -8.78
CA ILE A 332 19.94 1.89 -8.81
C ILE A 332 19.51 1.39 -10.20
N GLY A 333 19.63 2.23 -11.24
CA GLY A 333 19.35 1.88 -12.63
C GLY A 333 17.87 1.95 -13.02
N TYR A 334 17.08 2.80 -12.36
CA TYR A 334 15.66 3.01 -12.65
C TYR A 334 15.33 4.46 -12.97
N GLU A 335 14.20 4.67 -13.61
CA GLU A 335 13.65 6.00 -13.94
C GLU A 335 12.19 6.14 -13.52
N ILE A 336 11.71 7.38 -13.39
CA ILE A 336 10.31 7.66 -13.09
C ILE A 336 9.45 7.47 -14.34
N ASP A 337 8.37 6.71 -14.20
CA ASP A 337 7.27 6.64 -15.18
C ASP A 337 6.11 7.54 -14.72
N LYS A 338 5.79 8.53 -15.53
CA LYS A 338 4.70 9.49 -15.30
C LYS A 338 3.36 9.07 -15.92
N SER A 339 3.26 7.89 -16.51
CA SER A 339 1.99 7.36 -17.01
C SER A 339 1.02 7.01 -15.88
N ARG A 340 -0.22 6.66 -16.22
CA ARG A 340 -1.21 6.21 -15.24
C ARG A 340 -0.78 4.99 -14.44
N GLY A 341 0.10 4.15 -14.99
CA GLY A 341 0.52 2.90 -14.35
C GLY A 341 -0.67 2.00 -14.03
N ASP A 342 -1.50 1.72 -15.04
CA ASP A 342 -2.61 0.76 -14.90
C ASP A 342 -2.08 -0.67 -14.82
N TYR A 343 -2.89 -1.55 -14.22
CA TYR A 343 -2.57 -2.97 -14.19
C TYR A 343 -2.59 -3.53 -15.64
N PRO A 344 -1.50 -4.16 -16.10
CA PRO A 344 -1.38 -4.57 -17.50
C PRO A 344 -2.21 -5.83 -17.85
N GLY A 345 -2.61 -6.61 -16.85
CA GLY A 345 -3.44 -7.79 -17.05
C GLY A 345 -4.91 -7.43 -17.31
N LYS A 346 -5.68 -8.39 -17.85
CA LYS A 346 -7.14 -8.22 -17.94
C LYS A 346 -7.72 -8.17 -16.52
N THR A 347 -8.58 -7.21 -16.25
CA THR A 347 -9.41 -7.19 -15.04
C THR A 347 -10.43 -8.32 -15.19
N LEU A 348 -10.40 -9.30 -14.28
CA LEU A 348 -11.31 -10.47 -14.30
C LEU A 348 -12.71 -10.05 -13.88
#